data_ea605d7c5c4bb3a1042fcf9a94b3fe80
#
_entry.id   ea605d7c5c4bb3a1042fcf9a94b3fe80
#
_cell.length_a   1.000
_cell.length_b   1.000
_cell.length_c   1.000
_cell.angle_alpha   90.00
_cell.angle_beta   90.00
_cell.angle_gamma   90.00
#
_symmetry.space_group_name_H-M   'P 1'
#
loop_
_entity.id
_entity.type
_entity.pdbx_description
1 polymer ?
#
loop_
_entity_poly.entity_id
_entity_poly.type
_entity_poly.pdbx_seq_one_letter_code
_entity_poly.pdbx_strand_id
1 'polypeptide(L)'
;MNTSVNTDDVIFNFFKQICDEKDNKKCVELGKEWIKAMETNLSEMEKNLNGADYIKHKDDIQSNRNHLNSLKNKNSSEWRQYATQCMIEIMNHKSQK
;
A
#
# COMPACT_ATOMS: atom_id res chain seq x y z
N MET A 1 -14.11 -0.71 -23.34
CA MET A 1 -14.13 -0.89 -22.42
C MET A 1 -13.22 -0.62 -21.65
N ASN A 2 -13.40 0.01 -21.00
CA ASN A 2 -12.43 0.23 -20.20
C ASN A 2 -12.29 -0.75 -19.18
N THR A 3 -11.32 -1.45 -19.31
CA THR A 3 -11.15 -2.45 -18.37
C THR A 3 -10.24 -2.03 -17.29
N SER A 4 -9.92 -0.79 -17.21
CA SER A 4 -9.01 -0.40 -16.19
C SER A 4 -9.70 -0.53 -14.86
N VAL A 5 -9.19 -1.41 -14.04
CA VAL A 5 -9.59 -1.49 -12.67
C VAL A 5 -9.02 -0.27 -11.99
N ASN A 6 -9.86 0.47 -11.30
CA ASN A 6 -9.40 1.61 -10.55
C ASN A 6 -8.45 1.11 -9.46
N THR A 7 -7.23 1.64 -9.46
CA THR A 7 -6.22 1.25 -8.48
C THR A 7 -6.71 1.44 -7.06
N ASP A 8 -7.45 2.53 -6.81
CA ASP A 8 -8.01 2.80 -5.48
C ASP A 8 -8.96 1.70 -5.05
N ASP A 9 -9.76 1.15 -5.99
CA ASP A 9 -10.69 0.07 -5.66
C ASP A 9 -9.96 -1.22 -5.30
N VAL A 10 -8.87 -1.53 -6.01
CA VAL A 10 -8.05 -2.71 -5.70
C VAL A 10 -7.45 -2.57 -4.31
N ILE A 11 -6.87 -1.42 -4.01
CA ILE A 11 -6.25 -1.15 -2.72
C ILE A 11 -7.30 -1.19 -1.60
N PHE A 12 -8.45 -0.55 -1.84
CA PHE A 12 -9.54 -0.54 -0.86
C PHE A 12 -9.99 -1.96 -0.52
N ASN A 13 -10.20 -2.78 -1.54
CA ASN A 13 -10.63 -4.17 -1.33
C ASN A 13 -9.59 -4.98 -0.57
N PHE A 14 -8.32 -4.74 -0.82
CA PHE A 14 -7.24 -5.43 -0.11
C PHE A 14 -7.26 -5.06 1.38
N PHE A 15 -7.35 -3.78 1.68
CA PHE A 15 -7.41 -3.35 3.08
C PHE A 15 -8.70 -3.81 3.76
N LYS A 16 -9.80 -3.90 3.01
CA LYS A 16 -11.03 -4.46 3.55
C LYS A 16 -10.84 -5.91 3.97
N GLN A 17 -10.11 -6.69 3.18
CA GLN A 17 -9.79 -8.07 3.55
C GLN A 17 -8.99 -8.12 4.85
N ILE A 18 -8.05 -7.22 5.03
CA ILE A 18 -7.27 -7.16 6.28
C ILE A 18 -8.19 -6.88 7.46
N CYS A 19 -9.11 -5.93 7.32
CA CYS A 19 -10.05 -5.59 8.38
C CYS A 19 -11.02 -6.70 8.68
N ASP A 20 -11.47 -7.43 7.67
CA ASP A 20 -12.48 -8.47 7.81
C ASP A 20 -11.88 -9.80 8.26
N GLU A 21 -10.57 -9.97 8.17
CA GLU A 21 -9.93 -11.23 8.54
C GLU A 21 -9.97 -11.40 10.05
N LYS A 22 -10.64 -12.46 10.49
CA LYS A 22 -10.82 -12.73 11.92
C LYS A 22 -9.61 -13.41 12.55
N ASP A 23 -8.84 -14.15 11.75
CA ASP A 23 -7.65 -14.82 12.23
C ASP A 23 -6.50 -13.79 12.28
N ASN A 24 -5.98 -13.56 13.48
CA ASN A 24 -4.93 -12.55 13.67
C ASN A 24 -3.68 -12.85 12.85
N LYS A 25 -3.31 -14.12 12.77
CA LYS A 25 -2.13 -14.53 12.03
C LYS A 25 -2.30 -14.24 10.53
N LYS A 26 -3.47 -14.59 9.98
CA LYS A 26 -3.74 -14.33 8.57
C LYS A 26 -3.82 -12.84 8.28
N CYS A 27 -4.34 -12.05 9.21
CA CYS A 27 -4.39 -10.61 9.07
C CYS A 27 -2.98 -10.04 8.90
N VAL A 28 -2.04 -10.47 9.73
CA VAL A 28 -0.65 -10.04 9.63
C VAL A 28 -0.01 -10.52 8.33
N GLU A 29 -0.33 -11.74 7.90
CA GLU A 29 0.18 -12.26 6.63
C GLU A 29 -0.28 -11.44 5.45
N LEU A 30 -1.54 -11.01 5.44
CA LEU A 30 -2.05 -10.12 4.41
C LEU A 30 -1.29 -8.79 4.39
N GLY A 31 -1.00 -8.25 5.59
CA GLY A 31 -0.20 -7.04 5.68
C GLY A 31 1.19 -7.22 5.10
N LYS A 32 1.83 -8.35 5.37
CA LYS A 32 3.15 -8.64 4.83
C LYS A 32 3.11 -8.80 3.30
N GLU A 33 2.05 -9.38 2.78
CA GLU A 33 1.88 -9.46 1.32
C GLU A 33 1.77 -8.07 0.70
N TRP A 34 1.06 -7.17 1.35
CA TRP A 34 0.96 -5.78 0.91
C TRP A 34 2.35 -5.13 0.83
N ILE A 35 3.15 -5.28 1.89
CA ILE A 35 4.50 -4.73 1.94
C ILE A 35 5.33 -5.27 0.77
N LYS A 36 5.28 -6.58 0.56
CA LYS A 36 6.06 -7.22 -0.50
C LYS A 36 5.67 -6.69 -1.87
N ALA A 37 4.37 -6.56 -2.12
CA ALA A 37 3.87 -6.04 -3.39
C ALA A 37 4.34 -4.61 -3.62
N MET A 38 4.29 -3.78 -2.58
CA MET A 38 4.72 -2.39 -2.69
C MET A 38 6.22 -2.27 -2.88
N GLU A 39 7.01 -3.10 -2.21
CA GLU A 39 8.46 -3.12 -2.40
C GLU A 39 8.81 -3.50 -3.84
N THR A 40 8.10 -4.46 -4.40
CA THR A 40 8.29 -4.86 -5.80
C THR A 40 7.99 -3.69 -6.74
N ASN A 41 6.88 -3.00 -6.49
CA ASN A 41 6.50 -1.84 -7.31
C ASN A 41 7.55 -0.73 -7.25
N LEU A 42 8.09 -0.46 -6.07
CA LEU A 42 9.13 0.56 -5.93
C LEU A 42 10.40 0.15 -6.67
N SER A 43 10.77 -1.12 -6.62
CA SER A 43 11.97 -1.61 -7.32
C SER A 43 11.80 -1.50 -8.83
N GLU A 44 10.62 -1.82 -9.33
CA GLU A 44 10.33 -1.68 -10.76
C GLU A 44 10.34 -0.23 -11.19
N MET A 45 9.79 0.66 -10.36
CA MET A 45 9.82 2.08 -10.62
C MET A 45 11.26 2.58 -10.74
N GLU A 46 12.14 2.17 -9.82
CA GLU A 46 13.54 2.55 -9.88
C GLU A 46 14.23 2.10 -11.15
N LYS A 47 13.92 0.87 -11.60
CA LYS A 47 14.51 0.35 -12.83
C LYS A 47 14.09 1.14 -14.06
N ASN A 48 12.89 1.68 -14.04
CA ASN A 48 12.35 2.40 -15.18
C ASN A 48 12.70 3.88 -15.19
N LEU A 49 13.20 4.40 -14.06
CA LEU A 49 13.65 5.78 -14.00
C LEU A 49 15.08 5.88 -14.48
N ASN A 50 15.36 6.90 -15.28
CA ASN A 50 16.72 7.12 -15.73
C ASN A 50 17.21 8.48 -15.20
N GLY A 51 18.52 8.63 -15.18
CA GLY A 51 19.24 9.87 -14.88
C GLY A 51 18.49 10.90 -14.06
N ALA A 52 18.02 11.93 -14.75
CA ALA A 52 17.39 13.09 -14.11
C ALA A 52 16.08 12.71 -13.39
N ASP A 53 15.31 11.78 -13.97
CA ASP A 53 14.07 11.34 -13.35
C ASP A 53 14.34 10.58 -12.04
N TYR A 54 15.38 9.76 -12.03
CA TYR A 54 15.76 9.07 -10.81
C TYR A 54 16.14 10.06 -9.71
N ILE A 55 16.97 11.04 -10.04
CA ILE A 55 17.39 12.06 -9.07
C ILE A 55 16.18 12.81 -8.54
N LYS A 56 15.22 13.11 -9.40
CA LYS A 56 14.02 13.84 -9.00
C LYS A 56 13.14 13.07 -8.02
N HIS A 57 13.07 11.74 -8.19
CA HIS A 57 12.14 10.91 -7.43
C HIS A 57 12.79 10.06 -6.35
N LYS A 58 14.11 10.05 -6.24
CA LYS A 58 14.81 9.14 -5.32
C LYS A 58 14.40 9.34 -3.86
N ASP A 59 14.15 10.58 -3.47
CA ASP A 59 13.78 10.88 -2.08
C ASP A 59 12.37 10.36 -1.77
N ASP A 60 11.45 10.47 -2.74
CA ASP A 60 10.10 9.93 -2.59
C ASP A 60 10.12 8.42 -2.50
N ILE A 61 10.93 7.77 -3.33
CA ILE A 61 11.08 6.32 -3.30
C ILE A 61 11.65 5.88 -1.96
N GLN A 62 12.67 6.56 -1.46
CA GLN A 62 13.27 6.22 -0.18
C GLN A 62 12.28 6.43 0.96
N SER A 63 11.52 7.52 0.92
CA SER A 63 10.49 7.80 1.91
C SER A 63 9.44 6.69 1.94
N ASN A 64 9.01 6.23 0.77
CA ASN A 64 8.06 5.12 0.68
C ASN A 64 8.63 3.82 1.23
N ARG A 65 9.92 3.55 0.96
CA ARG A 65 10.57 2.36 1.52
C ARG A 65 10.66 2.43 3.04
N ASN A 66 10.97 3.60 3.58
CA ASN A 66 11.02 3.78 5.02
C ASN A 66 9.65 3.54 5.65
N HIS A 67 8.60 4.03 4.98
CA HIS A 67 7.24 3.79 5.44
C HIS A 67 6.92 2.30 5.46
N LEU A 68 7.22 1.58 4.37
CA LEU A 68 6.98 0.15 4.30
C LEU A 68 7.75 -0.60 5.38
N ASN A 69 8.99 -0.21 5.65
CA ASN A 69 9.78 -0.83 6.71
C ASN A 69 9.13 -0.64 8.08
N SER A 70 8.50 0.52 8.30
CA SER A 70 7.82 0.79 9.57
C SER A 70 6.60 -0.11 9.76
N LEU A 71 6.03 -0.63 8.68
CA LEU A 71 4.86 -1.51 8.76
C LEU A 71 5.21 -2.96 9.06
N LYS A 72 6.48 -3.34 8.94
CA LYS A 72 6.87 -4.76 9.02
C LYS A 72 6.63 -5.39 10.39
N ASN A 73 6.59 -4.59 11.43
CA ASN A 73 6.44 -5.09 12.80
C ASN A 73 5.05 -4.89 13.37
N LYS A 74 4.08 -4.53 12.54
CA LYS A 74 2.72 -4.33 13.04
C LYS A 74 2.07 -5.65 13.43
N ASN A 75 1.35 -5.64 14.55
CA ASN A 75 0.52 -6.78 14.92
C ASN A 75 -0.85 -6.67 14.21
N SER A 76 -1.73 -7.66 14.44
CA SER A 76 -3.03 -7.69 13.76
C SER A 76 -3.89 -6.47 14.07
N SER A 77 -3.91 -6.03 15.32
CA SER A 77 -4.68 -4.85 15.71
C SER A 77 -4.18 -3.61 14.99
N GLU A 78 -2.87 -3.44 14.94
CA GLU A 78 -2.25 -2.31 14.24
C GLU A 78 -2.52 -2.35 12.74
N TRP A 79 -2.46 -3.55 12.14
CA TRP A 79 -2.78 -3.70 10.73
C TRP A 79 -4.22 -3.32 10.42
N ARG A 80 -5.16 -3.72 11.29
CA ARG A 80 -6.56 -3.37 11.08
C ARG A 80 -6.79 -1.87 11.21
N GLN A 81 -6.12 -1.23 12.15
CA GLN A 81 -6.21 0.23 12.29
C GLN A 81 -5.63 0.94 11.06
N TYR A 82 -4.47 0.48 10.60
CA TYR A 82 -3.84 1.05 9.42
C TYR A 82 -4.73 0.88 8.19
N ALA A 83 -5.28 -0.32 8.00
CA ALA A 83 -6.15 -0.60 6.87
C ALA A 83 -7.42 0.25 6.92
N THR A 84 -8.01 0.40 8.10
CA THR A 84 -9.19 1.25 8.27
C THR A 84 -8.89 2.69 7.90
N GLN A 85 -7.76 3.21 8.35
CA GLN A 85 -7.36 4.58 8.05
C GLN A 85 -7.14 4.75 6.54
N CYS A 86 -6.50 3.80 5.89
CA CYS A 86 -6.28 3.86 4.45
C CYS A 86 -7.60 3.85 3.68
N MET A 87 -8.55 3.01 4.11
CA MET A 87 -9.87 2.97 3.47
C MET A 87 -10.60 4.30 3.61
N ILE A 88 -10.52 4.92 4.78
CA ILE A 88 -11.14 6.23 5.02
C ILE A 88 -10.52 7.28 4.10
N GLU A 89 -9.20 7.28 3.96
CA GLU A 89 -8.51 8.22 3.09
C GLU A 89 -8.92 8.05 1.62
N ILE A 90 -9.05 6.80 1.17
CA ILE A 90 -9.49 6.53 -0.19
C ILE A 90 -10.91 7.04 -0.40
N MET A 91 -11.81 6.79 0.55
CA MET A 91 -13.18 7.26 0.45
C MET A 91 -13.26 8.78 0.42
N ASN A 92 -12.46 9.44 1.25
CA ASN A 92 -12.43 10.90 1.27
C ASN A 92 -11.89 11.46 -0.05
N HIS A 93 -10.88 10.82 -0.61
CA HIS A 93 -10.33 11.23 -1.90
C HIS A 93 -11.39 11.14 -3.00
N LYS A 94 -12.15 10.05 -3.03
CA LYS A 94 -13.23 9.88 -4.01
C LYS A 94 -14.34 10.92 -3.82
N SER A 95 -14.64 11.27 -2.59
CA SER A 95 -15.71 12.23 -2.30
C SER A 95 -15.37 13.65 -2.73
N GLN A 96 -14.10 13.95 -2.90
CA GLN A 96 -13.66 15.29 -3.27
C GLN A 96 -13.72 15.55 -4.77
N LYS A 97 -14.13 14.60 -5.55
CA LYS A 97 -14.26 14.80 -7.00
C LYS A 97 -15.58 15.46 -7.41
#